data_235a2b0a4117d147ee82a1eae040de11
#
_entry.id   235a2b0a4117d147ee82a1eae040de11
#
_cell.length_a   1.000
_cell.length_b   1.000
_cell.length_c   1.000
_cell.angle_alpha   90.00
_cell.angle_beta   90.00
_cell.angle_gamma   90.00
#
_symmetry.space_group_name_H-M   'P 1'
#
loop_
_entity.id
_entity.type
_entity.pdbx_description
1 polymer ?
#
loop_
_entity_poly.entity_id
_entity_poly.type
_entity_poly.pdbx_seq_one_letter_code
_entity_poly.pdbx_strand_id
1 'polypeptide(L)'
;MGLVNLRPEEISSVIKEQIKNYTAKLETTDVGTVIQVADGIARIHGLENAMQGELLEFPGEVYGMVMNLEEDNVGVVLLGDNSDIKEGDVVKRTGHIIEVPVGDSLMGRVVNALGQPIDGLGEIQTDKTRPVERVAPGVMTRKSVSTILNQKGQNVKCIYVAIGQKASTVAQIVEKLKQHGAMEYTTIVAATASEAAPLQYIAPYAGCAMGEEWMENGEDVLIVYDDLSKHAVAYRTVSLLLKRPPGREAYPGDVFYLHSRLLERACRLNEENGGGSITALP
;
A
#
# COMPACT_ATOMS: atom_id res chain seq x y z
N MET A 1 17.67 -58.71 -20.00
CA MET A 1 17.03 -57.64 -19.23
C MET A 1 16.82 -58.13 -17.84
N GLY A 2 17.76 -57.77 -16.91
CA GLY A 2 17.72 -58.21 -15.53
C GLY A 2 16.72 -57.43 -14.72
N LEU A 3 15.76 -58.09 -14.11
CA LEU A 3 14.89 -57.56 -13.09
C LEU A 3 15.76 -57.22 -11.87
N VAL A 4 15.90 -55.95 -11.56
CA VAL A 4 16.50 -55.47 -10.32
C VAL A 4 15.58 -55.85 -9.17
N ASN A 5 15.91 -56.90 -8.45
CA ASN A 5 15.22 -57.28 -7.21
C ASN A 5 15.68 -56.32 -6.10
N LEU A 6 14.96 -55.22 -5.94
CA LEU A 6 15.13 -54.31 -4.82
C LEU A 6 14.68 -55.03 -3.53
N ARG A 7 15.59 -55.08 -2.53
CA ARG A 7 15.24 -55.67 -1.23
C ARG A 7 14.22 -54.77 -0.49
N PRO A 8 13.34 -55.32 0.33
CA PRO A 8 12.36 -54.53 1.08
C PRO A 8 12.94 -53.42 1.92
N GLU A 9 14.18 -53.56 2.39
CA GLU A 9 14.95 -52.57 3.15
C GLU A 9 15.40 -51.39 2.28
N GLU A 10 15.76 -51.63 1.02
CA GLU A 10 16.10 -50.56 0.05
C GLU A 10 14.89 -49.76 -0.38
N ILE A 11 13.74 -50.40 -0.55
CA ILE A 11 12.47 -49.74 -0.83
C ILE A 11 12.06 -48.89 0.35
N SER A 12 12.23 -49.39 1.59
CA SER A 12 11.91 -48.62 2.81
C SER A 12 12.83 -47.40 3.00
N SER A 13 14.11 -47.51 2.62
CA SER A 13 15.06 -46.40 2.68
C SER A 13 14.74 -45.31 1.64
N VAL A 14 14.41 -45.70 0.40
CA VAL A 14 14.02 -44.77 -0.68
C VAL A 14 12.71 -44.06 -0.35
N ILE A 15 11.75 -44.80 0.22
CA ILE A 15 10.47 -44.17 0.67
C ILE A 15 10.71 -43.20 1.84
N LYS A 16 11.57 -43.57 2.82
CA LYS A 16 11.95 -42.67 3.91
C LYS A 16 12.68 -41.42 3.41
N GLU A 17 13.54 -41.55 2.43
CA GLU A 17 14.27 -40.45 1.81
C GLU A 17 13.33 -39.58 0.96
N GLN A 18 12.40 -40.17 0.22
CA GLN A 18 11.35 -39.40 -0.48
C GLN A 18 10.38 -38.69 0.47
N ILE A 19 9.98 -39.35 1.58
CA ILE A 19 9.15 -38.71 2.61
C ILE A 19 9.92 -37.56 3.28
N LYS A 20 11.20 -37.73 3.57
CA LYS A 20 12.06 -36.67 4.14
C LYS A 20 12.25 -35.51 3.17
N ASN A 21 12.45 -35.79 1.89
CA ASN A 21 12.52 -34.80 0.82
C ASN A 21 11.15 -34.14 0.54
N TYR A 22 10.05 -34.86 0.73
CA TYR A 22 8.69 -34.32 0.63
C TYR A 22 8.37 -33.41 1.82
N THR A 23 8.80 -33.78 3.02
CA THR A 23 8.67 -32.92 4.22
C THR A 23 9.55 -31.67 4.11
N ALA A 24 10.75 -31.79 3.52
CA ALA A 24 11.61 -30.63 3.23
C ALA A 24 11.06 -29.72 2.11
N LYS A 25 10.20 -30.27 1.21
CA LYS A 25 9.45 -29.45 0.22
C LYS A 25 8.20 -28.79 0.79
N LEU A 26 7.75 -29.19 1.96
CA LEU A 26 6.61 -28.58 2.67
C LEU A 26 7.00 -27.30 3.46
N GLU A 27 8.25 -26.90 3.46
CA GLU A 27 8.70 -25.60 3.97
C GLU A 27 8.58 -24.45 2.95
N THR A 28 7.91 -24.66 1.82
CA THR A 28 7.61 -23.60 0.85
C THR A 28 6.22 -22.98 1.06
N THR A 29 5.91 -22.58 2.28
CA THR A 29 4.71 -21.79 2.61
C THR A 29 4.81 -20.33 2.11
N ASP A 30 5.94 -19.97 1.52
CA ASP A 30 6.22 -18.61 1.03
C ASP A 30 6.05 -18.44 -0.49
N VAL A 31 5.57 -19.49 -1.18
CA VAL A 31 5.37 -19.49 -2.64
C VAL A 31 3.97 -19.96 -2.99
N GLY A 32 3.29 -19.21 -3.85
CA GLY A 32 1.99 -19.58 -4.39
C GLY A 32 1.95 -19.58 -5.91
N THR A 33 0.82 -20.01 -6.46
CA THR A 33 0.60 -20.07 -7.91
C THR A 33 -0.62 -19.27 -8.28
N VAL A 34 -0.53 -18.45 -9.32
CA VAL A 34 -1.67 -17.70 -9.87
C VAL A 34 -2.66 -18.68 -10.48
N ILE A 35 -3.88 -18.71 -9.94
CA ILE A 35 -4.98 -19.52 -10.47
C ILE A 35 -5.92 -18.74 -11.36
N GLN A 36 -5.94 -17.42 -11.23
CA GLN A 36 -6.71 -16.52 -12.06
C GLN A 36 -6.09 -15.14 -12.03
N VAL A 37 -6.04 -14.44 -13.17
CA VAL A 37 -5.68 -13.03 -13.26
C VAL A 37 -6.63 -12.32 -14.22
N ALA A 38 -7.22 -11.21 -13.78
CA ALA A 38 -8.07 -10.35 -14.61
C ALA A 38 -8.18 -8.95 -13.99
N ASP A 39 -8.18 -7.91 -14.81
CA ASP A 39 -8.49 -6.53 -14.43
C ASP A 39 -7.70 -6.00 -13.21
N GLY A 40 -6.43 -6.37 -13.09
CA GLY A 40 -5.56 -5.95 -11.99
C GLY A 40 -5.78 -6.72 -10.68
N ILE A 41 -6.54 -7.80 -10.70
CA ILE A 41 -6.73 -8.72 -9.58
C ILE A 41 -6.12 -10.07 -9.93
N ALA A 42 -5.38 -10.66 -9.00
CA ALA A 42 -4.91 -12.03 -9.08
C ALA A 42 -5.49 -12.86 -7.92
N ARG A 43 -5.84 -14.11 -8.20
CA ARG A 43 -6.14 -15.13 -7.19
C ARG A 43 -4.98 -16.11 -7.16
N ILE A 44 -4.50 -16.38 -5.95
CA ILE A 44 -3.30 -17.19 -5.74
C ILE A 44 -3.64 -18.34 -4.81
N HIS A 45 -3.18 -19.53 -5.17
CA HIS A 45 -3.28 -20.72 -4.34
C HIS A 45 -1.92 -21.01 -3.66
N GLY A 46 -1.94 -21.50 -2.42
CA GLY A 46 -0.75 -22.01 -1.72
C GLY A 46 0.00 -21.00 -0.85
N LEU A 47 -0.57 -19.82 -0.55
CA LEU A 47 -0.01 -18.81 0.35
C LEU A 47 -0.73 -18.82 1.72
N GLU A 48 -0.73 -19.97 2.41
CA GLU A 48 -1.49 -20.16 3.65
C GLU A 48 -1.10 -19.21 4.79
N ASN A 49 0.13 -18.74 4.82
CA ASN A 49 0.63 -17.82 5.85
C ASN A 49 0.63 -16.35 5.43
N ALA A 50 0.03 -16.01 4.29
CA ALA A 50 -0.05 -14.62 3.84
C ALA A 50 -0.84 -13.76 4.82
N MET A 51 -0.38 -12.52 5.01
CA MET A 51 -1.05 -11.54 5.86
C MET A 51 -1.85 -10.56 5.01
N GLN A 52 -2.95 -10.05 5.55
CA GLN A 52 -3.68 -8.97 4.90
C GLN A 52 -2.79 -7.71 4.81
N GLY A 53 -2.75 -7.09 3.62
CA GLY A 53 -1.87 -5.95 3.34
C GLY A 53 -0.42 -6.33 3.01
N GLU A 54 -0.08 -7.62 3.01
CA GLU A 54 1.26 -8.08 2.63
C GLU A 54 1.52 -7.84 1.14
N LEU A 55 2.75 -7.44 0.82
CA LEU A 55 3.24 -7.39 -0.55
C LEU A 55 3.65 -8.78 -1.02
N LEU A 56 3.25 -9.11 -2.23
CA LEU A 56 3.66 -10.30 -2.95
C LEU A 56 4.44 -9.90 -4.19
N GLU A 57 5.50 -10.63 -4.50
CA GLU A 57 6.34 -10.45 -5.68
C GLU A 57 5.89 -11.40 -6.79
N PHE A 58 5.52 -10.83 -7.93
CA PHE A 58 5.16 -11.51 -9.17
C PHE A 58 6.33 -11.50 -10.15
N PRO A 59 6.30 -12.33 -11.21
CA PRO A 59 7.28 -12.23 -12.30
C PRO A 59 7.30 -10.83 -12.93
N GLY A 60 8.48 -10.39 -13.40
CA GLY A 60 8.64 -9.08 -14.02
C GLY A 60 8.70 -7.90 -13.07
N GLU A 61 9.06 -8.13 -11.80
CA GLU A 61 9.15 -7.09 -10.76
C GLU A 61 7.81 -6.38 -10.48
N VAL A 62 6.69 -7.05 -10.76
CA VAL A 62 5.37 -6.56 -10.42
C VAL A 62 5.05 -6.96 -8.99
N TYR A 63 4.49 -6.03 -8.23
CA TYR A 63 4.05 -6.27 -6.86
C TYR A 63 2.52 -6.30 -6.78
N GLY A 64 2.02 -7.08 -5.84
CA GLY A 64 0.61 -7.12 -5.51
C GLY A 64 0.38 -7.06 -4.01
N MET A 65 -0.75 -6.51 -3.59
CA MET A 65 -1.13 -6.41 -2.19
C MET A 65 -2.26 -7.40 -1.88
N VAL A 66 -2.08 -8.16 -0.81
CA VAL A 66 -3.10 -9.09 -0.30
C VAL A 66 -4.29 -8.32 0.26
N MET A 67 -5.48 -8.57 -0.31
CA MET A 67 -6.72 -7.90 0.10
C MET A 67 -7.75 -8.85 0.69
N ASN A 68 -7.79 -10.10 0.25
CA ASN A 68 -8.69 -11.12 0.77
C ASN A 68 -7.91 -12.38 1.11
N LEU A 69 -8.20 -12.94 2.27
CA LEU A 69 -7.74 -14.26 2.69
C LEU A 69 -8.96 -15.17 2.70
N GLU A 70 -9.01 -16.11 1.75
CA GLU A 70 -10.06 -17.13 1.63
C GLU A 70 -9.46 -18.48 2.02
N GLU A 71 -10.28 -19.47 2.27
CA GLU A 71 -9.84 -20.79 2.77
C GLU A 71 -8.87 -21.50 1.80
N ASP A 72 -9.13 -21.37 0.48
CA ASP A 72 -8.36 -22.05 -0.57
C ASP A 72 -7.50 -21.13 -1.42
N ASN A 73 -7.64 -19.81 -1.28
CA ASN A 73 -6.95 -18.85 -2.12
C ASN A 73 -6.79 -17.47 -1.46
N VAL A 74 -5.87 -16.68 -2.02
CA VAL A 74 -5.59 -15.34 -1.62
C VAL A 74 -5.95 -14.37 -2.75
N GLY A 75 -6.84 -13.42 -2.47
CA GLY A 75 -7.19 -12.35 -3.40
C GLY A 75 -6.20 -11.20 -3.31
N VAL A 76 -5.53 -10.90 -4.41
CA VAL A 76 -4.42 -9.93 -4.50
C VAL A 76 -4.76 -8.86 -5.52
N VAL A 77 -4.47 -7.63 -5.17
CA VAL A 77 -4.59 -6.47 -6.05
C VAL A 77 -3.20 -6.12 -6.60
N LEU A 78 -3.06 -6.11 -7.92
CA LEU A 78 -1.78 -5.81 -8.57
C LEU A 78 -1.52 -4.31 -8.57
N LEU A 79 -0.28 -3.91 -8.23
CA LEU A 79 0.14 -2.52 -8.04
C LEU A 79 0.97 -2.00 -9.22
N GLY A 80 0.73 -2.50 -10.43
CA GLY A 80 1.45 -2.13 -11.64
C GLY A 80 0.78 -2.64 -12.89
N ASP A 81 1.51 -2.61 -14.01
CA ASP A 81 1.07 -3.22 -15.26
C ASP A 81 1.09 -4.75 -15.09
N ASN A 82 -0.03 -5.38 -15.38
CA ASN A 82 -0.24 -6.82 -15.21
C ASN A 82 -0.32 -7.58 -16.55
N SER A 83 0.05 -6.94 -17.67
CA SER A 83 -0.06 -7.51 -19.02
C SER A 83 0.71 -8.82 -19.18
N ASP A 84 1.80 -9.00 -18.45
CA ASP A 84 2.70 -10.15 -18.53
C ASP A 84 2.40 -11.26 -17.52
N ILE A 85 1.52 -11.01 -16.53
CA ILE A 85 1.16 -12.00 -15.51
C ILE A 85 0.12 -12.96 -16.06
N LYS A 86 0.35 -14.28 -15.87
CA LYS A 86 -0.48 -15.37 -16.40
C LYS A 86 -0.85 -16.38 -15.32
N GLU A 87 -1.91 -17.13 -15.59
CA GLU A 87 -2.26 -18.31 -14.80
C GLU A 87 -1.12 -19.33 -14.83
N GLY A 88 -0.78 -19.86 -13.66
CA GLY A 88 0.36 -20.75 -13.47
C GLY A 88 1.66 -20.07 -13.04
N ASP A 89 1.72 -18.75 -13.06
CA ASP A 89 2.90 -18.02 -12.61
C ASP A 89 3.13 -18.21 -11.11
N VAL A 90 4.41 -18.23 -10.72
CA VAL A 90 4.85 -18.39 -9.35
C VAL A 90 4.95 -17.03 -8.67
N VAL A 91 4.32 -16.92 -7.51
CA VAL A 91 4.30 -15.70 -6.69
C VAL A 91 4.97 -15.98 -5.37
N LYS A 92 5.78 -15.04 -4.89
CA LYS A 92 6.52 -15.14 -3.63
C LYS A 92 5.97 -14.15 -2.61
N ARG A 93 5.95 -14.59 -1.34
CA ARG A 93 5.73 -13.68 -0.23
C ARG A 93 6.98 -12.83 0.02
N THR A 94 6.77 -11.56 0.35
CA THR A 94 7.86 -10.71 0.83
C THR A 94 7.99 -10.75 2.35
N GLY A 95 6.95 -11.18 3.07
CA GLY A 95 6.88 -11.13 4.53
C GLY A 95 6.67 -9.72 5.09
N HIS A 96 6.51 -8.73 4.23
CA HIS A 96 6.37 -7.33 4.61
C HIS A 96 5.00 -6.77 4.17
N ILE A 97 4.36 -6.03 5.07
CA ILE A 97 3.19 -5.21 4.75
C ILE A 97 3.66 -4.04 3.88
N ILE A 98 2.77 -3.53 3.03
CA ILE A 98 3.08 -2.38 2.17
C ILE A 98 3.55 -1.18 3.01
N GLU A 99 4.72 -0.65 2.68
CA GLU A 99 5.36 0.48 3.34
C GLU A 99 5.76 1.55 2.33
N VAL A 100 5.88 2.78 2.80
CA VAL A 100 6.37 3.91 2.00
C VAL A 100 7.57 4.55 2.67
N PRO A 101 8.50 5.13 1.89
CA PRO A 101 9.60 5.93 2.43
C PRO A 101 9.04 7.16 3.15
N VAL A 102 9.69 7.56 4.23
CA VAL A 102 9.29 8.71 5.04
C VAL A 102 10.50 9.57 5.44
N GLY A 103 10.24 10.81 5.86
CA GLY A 103 11.25 11.74 6.34
C GLY A 103 11.46 12.96 5.44
N ASP A 104 12.37 13.84 5.84
CA ASP A 104 12.61 15.15 5.19
C ASP A 104 13.14 15.04 3.75
N SER A 105 13.68 13.88 3.36
CA SER A 105 14.09 13.60 1.98
C SER A 105 12.94 13.62 0.96
N LEU A 106 11.67 13.58 1.43
CA LEU A 106 10.47 13.73 0.62
C LEU A 106 10.10 15.19 0.32
N MET A 107 10.73 16.17 1.00
CA MET A 107 10.43 17.57 0.78
C MET A 107 10.81 18.01 -0.64
N GLY A 108 9.87 18.67 -1.32
CA GLY A 108 10.04 19.09 -2.71
C GLY A 108 9.92 18.00 -3.75
N ARG A 109 9.63 16.76 -3.36
CA ARG A 109 9.52 15.61 -4.25
C ARG A 109 8.08 15.36 -4.68
N VAL A 110 7.94 14.74 -5.84
CA VAL A 110 6.67 14.20 -6.34
C VAL A 110 6.80 12.70 -6.45
N VAL A 111 5.97 11.98 -5.70
CA VAL A 111 6.01 10.51 -5.62
C VAL A 111 4.68 9.89 -6.02
N ASN A 112 4.71 8.62 -6.45
CA ASN A 112 3.50 7.81 -6.67
C ASN A 112 2.95 7.27 -5.33
N ALA A 113 1.90 6.47 -5.38
CA ALA A 113 1.26 5.88 -4.20
C ALA A 113 2.14 4.87 -3.42
N LEU A 114 3.19 4.38 -4.02
CA LEU A 114 4.19 3.49 -3.40
C LEU A 114 5.40 4.26 -2.86
N GLY A 115 5.39 5.61 -2.90
CA GLY A 115 6.49 6.45 -2.48
C GLY A 115 7.67 6.49 -3.46
N GLN A 116 7.51 5.97 -4.67
CA GLN A 116 8.56 6.01 -5.70
C GLN A 116 8.55 7.39 -6.39
N PRO A 117 9.72 8.00 -6.64
CA PRO A 117 9.81 9.31 -7.26
C PRO A 117 9.34 9.28 -8.72
N ILE A 118 8.51 10.24 -9.09
CA ILE A 118 8.01 10.44 -10.47
C ILE A 118 8.35 11.84 -11.01
N ASP A 119 9.19 12.58 -10.30
CA ASP A 119 9.60 13.94 -10.63
C ASP A 119 10.88 14.03 -11.48
N GLY A 120 11.50 12.90 -11.78
CA GLY A 120 12.75 12.85 -12.55
C GLY A 120 14.01 13.31 -11.80
N LEU A 121 13.90 13.54 -10.46
CA LEU A 121 15.01 14.02 -9.63
C LEU A 121 15.85 12.91 -9.00
N GLY A 122 15.69 11.66 -9.48
CA GLY A 122 16.41 10.50 -8.96
C GLY A 122 15.79 9.91 -7.69
N GLU A 123 16.43 8.89 -7.15
CA GLU A 123 15.92 8.14 -6.00
C GLU A 123 15.89 8.95 -4.70
N ILE A 124 14.95 8.61 -3.80
CA ILE A 124 14.82 9.23 -2.49
C ILE A 124 15.71 8.47 -1.51
N GLN A 125 16.69 9.16 -0.96
CA GLN A 125 17.62 8.58 0.02
C GLN A 125 17.01 8.67 1.42
N THR A 126 16.47 7.56 1.90
CA THR A 126 15.97 7.41 3.28
C THR A 126 16.05 5.96 3.71
N ASP A 127 16.38 5.75 4.96
CA ASP A 127 16.43 4.44 5.64
C ASP A 127 15.16 4.19 6.47
N LYS A 128 14.23 5.17 6.48
CA LYS A 128 12.99 5.08 7.22
C LYS A 128 11.83 4.75 6.31
N THR A 129 11.05 3.76 6.68
CA THR A 129 9.79 3.41 6.06
C THR A 129 8.66 3.38 7.10
N ARG A 130 7.41 3.49 6.65
CA ARG A 130 6.23 3.30 7.49
C ARG A 130 5.18 2.50 6.78
N PRO A 131 4.45 1.62 7.51
CA PRO A 131 3.29 0.94 6.97
C PRO A 131 2.23 1.93 6.48
N VAL A 132 1.70 1.67 5.30
CA VAL A 132 0.65 2.50 4.68
C VAL A 132 -0.65 2.44 5.49
N GLU A 133 -1.03 1.25 5.95
CA GLU A 133 -2.16 1.06 6.86
C GLU A 133 -1.68 0.83 8.29
N ARG A 134 -2.17 1.66 9.22
CA ARG A 134 -1.95 1.49 10.66
C ARG A 134 -3.18 1.94 11.45
N VAL A 135 -3.26 1.45 12.69
CA VAL A 135 -4.32 1.86 13.62
C VAL A 135 -4.08 3.30 14.07
N ALA A 136 -5.13 4.12 14.02
CA ALA A 136 -5.09 5.50 14.51
C ALA A 136 -4.69 5.57 16.00
N PRO A 137 -3.99 6.64 16.44
CA PRO A 137 -3.67 6.85 17.84
C PRO A 137 -4.91 6.85 18.72
N GLY A 138 -4.85 6.19 19.88
CA GLY A 138 -5.96 6.13 20.83
C GLY A 138 -6.30 7.49 21.43
N VAL A 139 -7.52 7.62 22.01
CA VAL A 139 -8.03 8.87 22.59
C VAL A 139 -7.10 9.46 23.66
N MET A 140 -6.43 8.62 24.42
CA MET A 140 -5.52 9.05 25.50
C MET A 140 -4.26 9.79 25.00
N THR A 141 -3.90 9.63 23.72
CA THR A 141 -2.71 10.26 23.13
C THR A 141 -3.02 11.52 22.33
N ARG A 142 -4.32 11.88 22.18
CA ARG A 142 -4.78 13.02 21.36
C ARG A 142 -4.95 14.28 22.19
N LYS A 143 -4.70 15.46 21.59
CA LYS A 143 -5.10 16.80 22.07
C LYS A 143 -6.23 17.36 21.19
N SER A 144 -6.86 18.47 21.66
CA SER A 144 -7.79 19.25 20.85
C SER A 144 -7.09 19.80 19.60
N VAL A 145 -7.72 19.66 18.45
CA VAL A 145 -7.16 20.14 17.17
C VAL A 145 -7.30 21.67 17.09
N SER A 146 -6.18 22.37 16.79
CA SER A 146 -6.15 23.76 16.43
C SER A 146 -5.99 23.88 14.92
N THR A 147 -6.87 24.64 14.26
CA THR A 147 -6.81 24.83 12.81
C THR A 147 -5.65 25.76 12.44
N ILE A 148 -4.81 25.31 11.57
CA ILE A 148 -3.69 26.10 11.03
C ILE A 148 -4.02 26.44 9.59
N LEU A 149 -4.26 27.72 9.30
CA LEU A 149 -4.76 28.17 8.00
C LEU A 149 -3.70 28.78 7.09
N ASN A 150 -2.49 29.09 7.59
CA ASN A 150 -1.50 29.81 6.80
C ASN A 150 -0.10 29.21 7.05
N GLN A 151 0.36 28.44 6.10
CA GLN A 151 1.51 27.56 6.30
C GLN A 151 2.86 28.21 5.95
N LYS A 152 2.88 29.23 5.08
CA LYS A 152 4.12 29.88 4.68
C LYS A 152 4.77 30.58 5.87
N GLY A 153 5.96 30.12 6.24
CA GLY A 153 6.71 30.65 7.39
C GLY A 153 6.20 30.18 8.76
N GLN A 154 5.25 29.22 8.82
CA GLN A 154 4.69 28.68 10.05
C GLN A 154 5.36 27.37 10.52
N ASN A 155 6.40 26.93 9.83
CA ASN A 155 7.09 25.66 10.11
C ASN A 155 6.14 24.42 10.05
N VAL A 156 5.20 24.43 9.10
CA VAL A 156 4.27 23.32 8.87
C VAL A 156 4.66 22.56 7.61
N LYS A 157 4.78 21.25 7.70
CA LYS A 157 5.00 20.37 6.56
C LYS A 157 3.66 20.15 5.83
N CYS A 158 3.66 20.21 4.52
CA CYS A 158 2.45 20.03 3.72
C CYS A 158 2.50 18.77 2.88
N ILE A 159 1.38 18.06 2.75
CA ILE A 159 1.21 16.95 1.83
C ILE A 159 -0.01 17.20 0.96
N TYR A 160 0.16 17.13 -0.35
CA TYR A 160 -0.95 17.17 -1.30
C TYR A 160 -1.12 15.79 -1.95
N VAL A 161 -2.26 15.15 -1.72
CA VAL A 161 -2.57 13.83 -2.27
C VAL A 161 -3.55 13.99 -3.42
N ALA A 162 -3.07 13.81 -4.66
CA ALA A 162 -3.88 13.86 -5.87
C ALA A 162 -4.42 12.45 -6.18
N ILE A 163 -5.74 12.26 -6.07
CA ILE A 163 -6.40 10.96 -6.24
C ILE A 163 -7.25 11.00 -7.51
N GLY A 164 -6.93 10.19 -8.51
CA GLY A 164 -7.68 10.10 -9.75
C GLY A 164 -7.76 11.41 -10.55
N GLN A 165 -6.83 12.34 -10.32
CA GLN A 165 -6.72 13.58 -11.07
C GLN A 165 -6.05 13.35 -12.44
N LYS A 166 -6.31 14.22 -13.42
CA LYS A 166 -5.58 14.19 -14.69
C LYS A 166 -4.11 14.54 -14.45
N ALA A 167 -3.18 13.86 -15.10
CA ALA A 167 -1.75 14.14 -14.99
C ALA A 167 -1.41 15.62 -15.31
N SER A 168 -2.09 16.22 -16.28
CA SER A 168 -1.93 17.65 -16.61
C SER A 168 -2.35 18.58 -15.47
N THR A 169 -3.39 18.24 -14.71
CA THR A 169 -3.82 19.00 -13.54
C THR A 169 -2.80 18.93 -12.43
N VAL A 170 -2.27 17.74 -12.16
CA VAL A 170 -1.19 17.55 -11.16
C VAL A 170 0.04 18.35 -11.55
N ALA A 171 0.46 18.31 -12.82
CA ALA A 171 1.59 19.09 -13.31
C ALA A 171 1.39 20.61 -13.14
N GLN A 172 0.18 21.12 -13.39
CA GLN A 172 -0.14 22.55 -13.16
C GLN A 172 -0.07 22.92 -11.67
N ILE A 173 -0.51 22.03 -10.77
CA ILE A 173 -0.42 22.24 -9.32
C ILE A 173 1.05 22.29 -8.89
N VAL A 174 1.87 21.34 -9.33
CA VAL A 174 3.32 21.30 -9.06
C VAL A 174 3.98 22.61 -9.51
N GLU A 175 3.69 23.04 -10.74
CA GLU A 175 4.26 24.28 -11.29
C GLU A 175 3.84 25.51 -10.49
N LYS A 176 2.58 25.59 -10.10
CA LYS A 176 2.06 26.69 -9.26
C LYS A 176 2.72 26.70 -7.88
N LEU A 177 2.93 25.55 -7.25
CA LEU A 177 3.63 25.44 -5.97
C LEU A 177 5.10 25.86 -6.10
N LYS A 178 5.79 25.46 -7.17
CA LYS A 178 7.17 25.89 -7.48
C LYS A 178 7.27 27.40 -7.63
N GLN A 179 6.37 28.03 -8.40
CA GLN A 179 6.36 29.49 -8.62
C GLN A 179 6.21 30.29 -7.33
N HIS A 180 5.54 29.74 -6.32
CA HIS A 180 5.34 30.39 -5.01
C HIS A 180 6.35 29.95 -3.94
N GLY A 181 7.35 29.12 -4.28
CA GLY A 181 8.34 28.58 -3.35
C GLY A 181 7.76 27.58 -2.32
N ALA A 182 6.55 27.08 -2.58
CA ALA A 182 5.87 26.19 -1.63
C ALA A 182 6.37 24.74 -1.67
N MET A 183 7.12 24.35 -2.70
CA MET A 183 7.75 23.02 -2.75
C MET A 183 8.82 22.82 -1.67
N GLU A 184 9.36 23.87 -1.10
CA GLU A 184 10.34 23.76 -0.01
C GLU A 184 9.79 23.07 1.25
N TYR A 185 8.46 23.11 1.46
CA TYR A 185 7.78 22.50 2.60
C TYR A 185 6.62 21.60 2.20
N THR A 186 6.55 21.17 0.93
CA THR A 186 5.43 20.37 0.40
C THR A 186 5.92 19.10 -0.29
N THR A 187 5.25 17.98 0.01
CA THR A 187 5.36 16.71 -0.71
C THR A 187 4.07 16.47 -1.49
N ILE A 188 4.16 15.96 -2.72
CA ILE A 188 3.00 15.60 -3.53
C ILE A 188 2.98 14.08 -3.72
N VAL A 189 1.86 13.45 -3.35
CA VAL A 189 1.57 12.05 -3.62
C VAL A 189 0.54 12.00 -4.75
N ALA A 190 0.92 11.47 -5.91
CA ALA A 190 0.05 11.44 -7.08
C ALA A 190 -0.34 10.00 -7.44
N ALA A 191 -1.65 9.77 -7.55
CA ALA A 191 -2.24 8.60 -8.18
C ALA A 191 -3.23 9.08 -9.24
N THR A 192 -2.77 9.19 -10.48
CA THR A 192 -3.53 9.83 -11.57
C THR A 192 -4.68 8.96 -12.07
N ALA A 193 -5.61 9.57 -12.84
CA ALA A 193 -6.77 8.86 -13.39
C ALA A 193 -6.41 7.72 -14.38
N SER A 194 -5.21 7.74 -14.92
CA SER A 194 -4.69 6.68 -15.82
C SER A 194 -4.08 5.49 -15.06
N GLU A 195 -3.85 5.64 -13.77
CA GLU A 195 -3.30 4.57 -12.94
C GLU A 195 -4.41 3.61 -12.47
N ALA A 196 -4.00 2.39 -12.15
CA ALA A 196 -4.91 1.36 -11.67
C ALA A 196 -5.65 1.78 -10.38
N ALA A 197 -6.91 1.35 -10.23
CA ALA A 197 -7.73 1.66 -9.06
C ALA A 197 -7.06 1.34 -7.71
N PRO A 198 -6.27 0.25 -7.57
CA PRO A 198 -5.52 -0.03 -6.35
C PRO A 198 -4.55 1.07 -5.93
N LEU A 199 -3.85 1.68 -6.86
CA LEU A 199 -2.91 2.78 -6.57
C LEU A 199 -3.66 4.03 -6.08
N GLN A 200 -4.81 4.33 -6.68
CA GLN A 200 -5.68 5.41 -6.24
C GLN A 200 -6.27 5.12 -4.84
N TYR A 201 -6.54 3.84 -4.52
CA TYR A 201 -6.98 3.40 -3.19
C TYR A 201 -5.89 3.62 -2.13
N ILE A 202 -4.63 3.29 -2.43
CA ILE A 202 -3.52 3.35 -1.46
C ILE A 202 -3.02 4.79 -1.25
N ALA A 203 -3.07 5.66 -2.25
CA ALA A 203 -2.47 6.99 -2.23
C ALA A 203 -2.77 7.84 -0.97
N PRO A 204 -4.02 7.96 -0.50
CA PRO A 204 -4.29 8.75 0.70
C PRO A 204 -3.70 8.14 1.98
N TYR A 205 -3.65 6.81 2.08
CA TYR A 205 -3.01 6.13 3.22
C TYR A 205 -1.48 6.31 3.18
N ALA A 206 -0.88 6.26 2.01
CA ALA A 206 0.54 6.51 1.81
C ALA A 206 0.90 7.95 2.26
N GLY A 207 0.15 8.95 1.79
CA GLY A 207 0.35 10.35 2.21
C GLY A 207 0.16 10.53 3.72
N CYS A 208 -0.84 9.87 4.31
CA CYS A 208 -1.06 9.91 5.76
C CYS A 208 0.14 9.32 6.54
N ALA A 209 0.64 8.16 6.12
CA ALA A 209 1.80 7.52 6.75
C ALA A 209 3.07 8.39 6.68
N MET A 210 3.28 9.13 5.58
CA MET A 210 4.36 10.11 5.47
C MET A 210 4.20 11.25 6.47
N GLY A 211 2.96 11.75 6.65
CA GLY A 211 2.66 12.81 7.61
C GLY A 211 2.82 12.38 9.07
N GLU A 212 2.51 11.14 9.39
CA GLU A 212 2.66 10.61 10.74
C GLU A 212 4.11 10.58 11.23
N GLU A 213 5.09 10.42 10.34
CA GLU A 213 6.50 10.52 10.71
C GLU A 213 6.84 11.89 11.28
N TRP A 214 6.38 12.97 10.64
CA TRP A 214 6.62 14.33 11.13
C TRP A 214 5.80 14.62 12.40
N MET A 215 4.55 14.17 12.45
CA MET A 215 3.70 14.33 13.63
C MET A 215 4.34 13.69 14.88
N GLU A 216 4.88 12.48 14.77
CA GLU A 216 5.51 11.77 15.87
C GLU A 216 6.86 12.38 16.26
N ASN A 217 7.52 13.10 15.36
CA ASN A 217 8.72 13.89 15.64
C ASN A 217 8.41 15.29 16.22
N GLY A 218 7.14 15.58 16.53
CA GLY A 218 6.73 16.84 17.15
C GLY A 218 6.43 17.97 16.17
N GLU A 219 6.34 17.68 14.87
CA GLU A 219 6.07 18.66 13.85
C GLU A 219 4.58 18.75 13.51
N ASP A 220 4.16 19.90 12.97
CA ASP A 220 2.79 20.11 12.50
C ASP A 220 2.69 19.82 10.99
N VAL A 221 1.66 19.08 10.60
CA VAL A 221 1.45 18.62 9.22
C VAL A 221 0.06 19.05 8.73
N LEU A 222 0.01 19.58 7.52
CA LEU A 222 -1.22 19.81 6.77
C LEU A 222 -1.28 18.81 5.62
N ILE A 223 -2.30 17.96 5.59
CA ILE A 223 -2.54 17.03 4.49
C ILE A 223 -3.85 17.36 3.76
N VAL A 224 -3.77 17.45 2.44
CA VAL A 224 -4.92 17.71 1.57
C VAL A 224 -5.18 16.48 0.71
N TYR A 225 -6.40 15.94 0.76
CA TYR A 225 -6.84 14.81 -0.08
C TYR A 225 -7.73 15.32 -1.22
N ASP A 226 -7.25 15.32 -2.43
CA ASP A 226 -8.00 15.79 -3.60
C ASP A 226 -8.21 14.64 -4.61
N ASP A 227 -9.34 13.89 -4.55
CA ASP A 227 -10.44 14.01 -3.59
C ASP A 227 -10.82 12.61 -3.05
N LEU A 228 -11.44 12.57 -1.89
CA LEU A 228 -11.92 11.32 -1.28
C LEU A 228 -13.14 10.71 -1.99
N SER A 229 -13.87 11.44 -2.81
CA SER A 229 -14.93 10.86 -3.65
C SER A 229 -14.36 9.90 -4.68
N LYS A 230 -13.24 10.27 -5.32
CA LYS A 230 -12.52 9.37 -6.25
C LYS A 230 -11.87 8.21 -5.53
N HIS A 231 -11.38 8.42 -4.30
CA HIS A 231 -10.91 7.33 -3.44
C HIS A 231 -12.01 6.29 -3.18
N ALA A 232 -13.23 6.73 -2.85
CA ALA A 232 -14.36 5.83 -2.69
C ALA A 232 -14.72 5.09 -3.99
N VAL A 233 -14.65 5.74 -5.15
CA VAL A 233 -14.85 5.10 -6.46
C VAL A 233 -13.78 4.05 -6.75
N ALA A 234 -12.53 4.35 -6.46
CA ALA A 234 -11.43 3.38 -6.60
C ALA A 234 -11.66 2.15 -5.71
N TYR A 235 -12.04 2.35 -4.45
CA TYR A 235 -12.36 1.25 -3.53
C TYR A 235 -13.58 0.44 -3.97
N ARG A 236 -14.63 1.07 -4.52
CA ARG A 236 -15.75 0.38 -5.14
C ARG A 236 -15.28 -0.53 -6.27
N THR A 237 -14.43 -0.01 -7.16
CA THR A 237 -13.88 -0.78 -8.29
C THR A 237 -13.12 -2.01 -7.80
N VAL A 238 -12.18 -1.84 -6.87
CA VAL A 238 -11.41 -2.95 -6.27
C VAL A 238 -12.36 -3.97 -5.62
N SER A 239 -13.35 -3.53 -4.85
CA SER A 239 -14.30 -4.42 -4.16
C SER A 239 -15.16 -5.22 -5.12
N LEU A 240 -15.62 -4.62 -6.22
CA LEU A 240 -16.38 -5.31 -7.25
C LEU A 240 -15.54 -6.36 -8.00
N LEU A 241 -14.28 -6.03 -8.30
CA LEU A 241 -13.34 -6.97 -8.93
C LEU A 241 -13.05 -8.17 -8.00
N LEU A 242 -12.93 -7.92 -6.69
CA LEU A 242 -12.82 -8.99 -5.69
C LEU A 242 -14.13 -9.74 -5.44
N LYS A 243 -15.21 -9.44 -6.19
CA LYS A 243 -16.55 -10.04 -6.04
C LYS A 243 -17.15 -9.91 -4.64
N ARG A 244 -16.77 -8.87 -3.90
CA ARG A 244 -17.42 -8.53 -2.63
C ARG A 244 -18.87 -8.11 -2.88
N PRO A 245 -19.83 -8.51 -2.03
CA PRO A 245 -21.23 -8.18 -2.24
C PRO A 245 -21.43 -6.64 -2.22
N PRO A 246 -22.02 -6.07 -3.28
CA PRO A 246 -22.24 -4.63 -3.35
C PRO A 246 -23.46 -4.21 -2.50
N GLY A 247 -23.35 -3.04 -1.90
CA GLY A 247 -24.45 -2.32 -1.27
C GLY A 247 -25.09 -1.31 -2.21
N ARG A 248 -25.60 -0.22 -1.64
CA ARG A 248 -26.23 0.89 -2.39
C ARG A 248 -25.23 1.51 -3.36
N GLU A 249 -25.68 1.77 -4.60
CA GLU A 249 -24.86 2.35 -5.69
C GLU A 249 -23.60 1.56 -6.00
N ALA A 250 -23.64 0.24 -5.74
CA ALA A 250 -22.54 -0.69 -5.88
C ALA A 250 -21.32 -0.42 -4.94
N TYR A 251 -21.45 0.46 -3.97
CA TYR A 251 -20.41 0.63 -2.94
C TYR A 251 -20.42 -0.55 -1.97
N PRO A 252 -19.26 -1.00 -1.49
CA PRO A 252 -19.19 -2.00 -0.42
C PRO A 252 -19.74 -1.41 0.88
N GLY A 253 -20.31 -2.27 1.75
CA GLY A 253 -20.94 -1.84 3.00
C GLY A 253 -20.02 -1.12 3.98
N ASP A 254 -18.70 -1.32 3.84
CA ASP A 254 -17.64 -0.74 4.67
C ASP A 254 -17.02 0.56 4.11
N VAL A 255 -17.63 1.17 3.08
CA VAL A 255 -17.10 2.42 2.49
C VAL A 255 -16.95 3.56 3.50
N PHE A 256 -17.84 3.63 4.50
CA PHE A 256 -17.68 4.60 5.58
C PHE A 256 -16.43 4.32 6.43
N TYR A 257 -16.17 3.06 6.74
CA TYR A 257 -14.98 2.66 7.48
C TYR A 257 -13.67 2.98 6.72
N LEU A 258 -13.69 2.92 5.39
CA LEU A 258 -12.58 3.36 4.56
C LEU A 258 -12.12 4.79 4.89
N HIS A 259 -13.05 5.73 4.94
CA HIS A 259 -12.74 7.13 5.22
C HIS A 259 -12.51 7.40 6.71
N SER A 260 -13.28 6.77 7.60
CA SER A 260 -13.12 7.00 9.04
C SER A 260 -11.74 6.56 9.54
N ARG A 261 -11.26 5.37 9.16
CA ARG A 261 -9.92 4.89 9.56
C ARG A 261 -8.77 5.73 8.98
N LEU A 262 -8.98 6.43 7.86
CA LEU A 262 -8.03 7.37 7.31
C LEU A 262 -8.04 8.69 8.09
N LEU A 263 -9.22 9.28 8.22
CA LEU A 263 -9.37 10.63 8.80
C LEU A 263 -9.13 10.65 10.31
N GLU A 264 -9.41 9.57 11.03
CA GLU A 264 -9.09 9.46 12.45
C GLU A 264 -7.59 9.44 12.78
N ARG A 265 -6.73 9.15 11.80
CA ARG A 265 -5.27 9.26 11.91
C ARG A 265 -4.82 10.73 12.03
N ALA A 266 -5.62 11.67 11.49
CA ALA A 266 -5.37 13.10 11.66
C ALA A 266 -5.74 13.53 13.08
N CYS A 267 -4.73 13.83 13.89
CA CYS A 267 -4.90 14.20 15.29
C CYS A 267 -3.74 15.09 15.76
N ARG A 268 -3.83 15.59 16.99
CA ARG A 268 -2.70 16.16 17.71
C ARG A 268 -2.29 15.24 18.85
N LEU A 269 -1.03 14.91 18.91
CA LEU A 269 -0.43 14.13 19.99
C LEU A 269 -0.23 15.00 21.25
N ASN A 270 -0.23 14.39 22.42
CA ASN A 270 0.20 15.05 23.64
C ASN A 270 1.72 15.20 23.70
N GLU A 271 2.23 16.01 24.61
CA GLU A 271 3.66 16.30 24.77
C GLU A 271 4.51 15.04 25.01
N GLU A 272 3.95 14.08 25.76
CA GLU A 272 4.62 12.81 26.08
C GLU A 272 4.82 11.92 24.83
N ASN A 273 3.99 12.12 23.79
CA ASN A 273 4.03 11.37 22.54
C ASN A 273 4.49 12.25 21.35
N GLY A 274 5.32 13.27 21.62
CA GLY A 274 5.93 14.11 20.60
C GLY A 274 5.28 15.47 20.41
N GLY A 275 3.97 15.64 20.69
CA GLY A 275 3.29 16.94 20.64
C GLY A 275 2.91 17.45 19.25
N GLY A 276 3.31 16.79 18.17
CA GLY A 276 3.01 17.19 16.80
C GLY A 276 1.54 16.97 16.40
N SER A 277 1.17 17.46 15.21
CA SER A 277 -0.21 17.35 14.72
C SER A 277 -0.32 17.06 13.23
N ILE A 278 -1.44 16.41 12.84
CA ILE A 278 -1.89 16.36 11.44
C ILE A 278 -3.26 17.02 11.36
N THR A 279 -3.38 18.00 10.47
CA THR A 279 -4.66 18.58 10.05
C THR A 279 -5.00 18.06 8.65
N ALA A 280 -6.10 17.34 8.50
CA ALA A 280 -6.55 16.79 7.24
C ALA A 280 -7.65 17.66 6.61
N LEU A 281 -7.50 17.95 5.32
CA LEU A 281 -8.50 18.62 4.47
C LEU A 281 -8.91 17.64 3.36
N PRO A 282 -10.08 16.96 3.49
CA PRO A 282 -10.60 16.04 2.48
C PRO A 282 -11.24 16.73 1.30
#